data_6e7f1c7f3f1d6a4da97ddb11d7740d99
#
_entry.id   6e7f1c7f3f1d6a4da97ddb11d7740d99
#
_cell.length_a   1.000
_cell.length_b   1.000
_cell.length_c   1.000
_cell.angle_alpha   90.00
_cell.angle_beta   90.00
_cell.angle_gamma   90.00
#
_symmetry.space_group_name_H-M   'P 1'
#
loop_
_entity.id
_entity.type
_entity.pdbx_description
1 polymer ?
#
loop_
_entity_poly.entity_id
_entity_poly.type
_entity_poly.pdbx_seq_one_letter_code
_entity_poly.pdbx_strand_id
1 'polypeptide(L)'
;MAFTPQPSAGPVDSLARSLYNTNMKTRRTPRTDCNYIIYAMTSERGDSYIGLTRKSLPNANKVVAERWRKHKSRAVNENRLWALYIYLKSGGLAMNWTHEIIAIVRGRKEAYAYERELVKLFEPELNDQYL
;
A
#
# COMPACT_ATOMS: atom_id res chain seq x y z
N MET A 1 -25.75 10.84 -8.81
CA MET A 1 -25.37 10.49 -8.43
C MET A 1 -25.04 9.93 -7.98
N ALA A 2 -24.64 9.84 -7.98
CA ALA A 2 -24.18 9.41 -7.45
C ALA A 2 -23.69 8.90 -7.03
N PHE A 3 -23.19 8.71 -6.94
CA PHE A 3 -22.66 8.11 -6.49
C PHE A 3 -22.58 7.63 -5.74
N THR A 4 -22.31 7.49 -5.58
CA THR A 4 -22.08 7.03 -4.83
C THR A 4 -21.77 6.60 -4.35
N PRO A 5 -21.59 6.49 -4.34
CA PRO A 5 -21.00 6.09 -3.78
C PRO A 5 -20.54 5.66 -3.50
N GLN A 6 -20.03 5.62 -3.48
CA GLN A 6 -19.52 5.26 -3.24
C GLN A 6 -19.04 4.85 -2.84
N PRO A 7 -18.74 4.76 -2.84
CA PRO A 7 -18.16 4.54 -2.48
C PRO A 7 -17.48 4.22 -2.33
N SER A 8 -17.28 3.99 -2.58
CA SER A 8 -16.48 3.51 -2.50
C SER A 8 -15.51 3.78 -2.13
N ALA A 9 -15.20 3.70 -2.38
CA ALA A 9 -14.09 3.92 -1.85
C ALA A 9 -14.38 4.88 -1.28
N GLY A 10 -14.95 4.63 -1.49
CA GLY A 10 -15.29 5.42 -0.66
C GLY A 10 -15.84 6.67 -0.99
N PRO A 11 -16.41 7.30 -0.09
CA PRO A 11 -16.98 8.63 -0.24
C PRO A 11 -15.97 9.66 -0.72
N VAL A 12 -14.77 9.49 -0.28
CA VAL A 12 -13.70 10.37 -0.70
C VAL A 12 -13.49 10.26 -2.18
N ASP A 13 -13.57 9.05 -2.66
CA ASP A 13 -13.38 8.79 -4.05
C ASP A 13 -14.45 9.48 -4.89
N SER A 14 -15.68 9.44 -4.43
CA SER A 14 -16.77 10.04 -5.13
C SER A 14 -16.59 11.55 -5.26
N LEU A 15 -16.19 12.17 -4.19
CA LEU A 15 -15.98 13.60 -4.19
C LEU A 15 -14.83 14.00 -5.08
N ALA A 16 -13.75 13.28 -5.01
CA ALA A 16 -12.59 13.58 -5.80
C ALA A 16 -12.90 13.46 -7.28
N ARG A 17 -13.70 12.48 -7.64
CA ARG A 17 -14.07 12.29 -9.02
C ARG A 17 -14.90 13.43 -9.54
N SER A 18 -15.77 13.96 -8.73
CA SER A 18 -16.59 15.07 -9.12
C SER A 18 -15.75 16.30 -9.43
N LEU A 19 -14.84 16.62 -8.57
CA LEU A 19 -13.96 17.75 -8.78
C LEU A 19 -13.06 17.54 -9.98
N TYR A 20 -12.60 16.35 -10.13
CA TYR A 20 -11.74 16.00 -11.21
C TYR A 20 -12.40 16.24 -12.56
N ASN A 21 -13.64 15.88 -12.69
CA ASN A 21 -14.35 16.02 -13.95
C ASN A 21 -14.50 17.45 -14.40
N THR A 22 -14.50 18.37 -13.50
CA THR A 22 -14.66 19.76 -13.89
C THR A 22 -13.40 20.37 -14.45
N ASN A 23 -12.25 19.77 -14.15
CA ASN A 23 -10.98 20.36 -14.54
C ASN A 23 -10.19 19.63 -15.56
N MET A 24 -10.47 18.39 -15.72
CA MET A 24 -9.56 17.55 -16.44
C MET A 24 -9.33 17.92 -17.87
N LYS A 25 -10.30 18.53 -18.49
CA LYS A 25 -10.14 18.83 -19.89
C LYS A 25 -9.12 19.90 -20.15
N THR A 26 -8.75 20.66 -19.16
CA THR A 26 -7.82 21.74 -19.35
C THR A 26 -6.47 21.49 -18.72
N ARG A 27 -6.35 20.37 -18.02
CA ARG A 27 -5.10 20.15 -17.31
C ARG A 27 -4.59 18.77 -17.51
N ARG A 28 -3.27 18.72 -17.63
CA ARG A 28 -2.61 17.47 -17.64
C ARG A 28 -2.52 16.96 -16.25
N THR A 29 -2.67 15.65 -16.05
CA THR A 29 -2.51 15.01 -14.76
C THR A 29 -1.02 14.96 -14.40
N PRO A 30 -0.64 15.45 -13.25
CA PRO A 30 0.75 15.36 -12.83
C PRO A 30 1.19 13.92 -12.66
N ARG A 31 2.47 13.68 -12.83
CA ARG A 31 2.97 12.33 -12.70
C ARG A 31 2.79 11.78 -11.31
N THR A 32 2.75 12.65 -10.32
CA THR A 32 2.53 12.21 -8.94
C THR A 32 1.12 11.75 -8.69
N ASP A 33 0.21 11.98 -9.65
CA ASP A 33 -1.18 11.57 -9.53
C ASP A 33 -1.34 10.16 -10.07
N CYS A 34 -0.66 9.22 -9.46
CA CYS A 34 -0.69 7.83 -9.84
C CYS A 34 -1.48 7.03 -8.82
N ASN A 35 -1.85 5.82 -9.19
CA ASN A 35 -2.49 4.91 -8.26
C ASN A 35 -1.44 4.22 -7.40
N TYR A 36 -1.77 4.02 -6.15
CA TYR A 36 -0.93 3.32 -5.18
C TYR A 36 -1.71 2.16 -4.59
N ILE A 37 -1.01 1.09 -4.30
CA ILE A 37 -1.61 -0.11 -3.72
C ILE A 37 -1.22 -0.18 -2.26
N ILE A 38 -2.22 -0.33 -1.40
CA ILE A 38 -1.99 -0.59 0.01
C ILE A 38 -2.29 -2.06 0.22
N TYR A 39 -1.33 -2.79 0.73
CA TYR A 39 -1.43 -4.23 0.85
C TYR A 39 -0.99 -4.70 2.22
N ALA A 40 -1.43 -5.90 2.59
CA ALA A 40 -1.00 -6.53 3.82
C ALA A 40 -0.30 -7.84 3.48
N MET A 41 0.80 -8.10 4.16
CA MET A 41 1.49 -9.38 4.09
C MET A 41 1.37 -10.04 5.43
N THR A 42 1.05 -11.32 5.44
CA THR A 42 0.90 -12.07 6.69
C THR A 42 1.75 -13.32 6.62
N SER A 43 2.56 -13.53 7.65
CA SER A 43 3.40 -14.71 7.73
C SER A 43 2.59 -15.92 8.16
N GLU A 44 3.20 -17.08 8.06
CA GLU A 44 2.54 -18.30 8.49
C GLU A 44 2.28 -18.31 10.00
N ARG A 45 2.96 -17.44 10.74
CA ARG A 45 2.75 -17.30 12.18
C ARG A 45 1.69 -16.27 12.53
N GLY A 46 1.17 -15.58 11.54
CA GLY A 46 0.16 -14.57 11.78
C GLY A 46 0.68 -13.16 11.96
N ASP A 47 1.99 -12.96 11.90
CA ASP A 47 2.55 -11.61 11.99
C ASP A 47 2.32 -10.88 10.69
N SER A 48 1.95 -9.62 10.76
CA SER A 48 1.52 -8.89 9.58
C SER A 48 2.29 -7.59 9.38
N TYR A 49 2.27 -7.15 8.12
CA TYR A 49 2.92 -5.93 7.68
C TYR A 49 1.99 -5.25 6.67
N ILE A 50 1.77 -3.96 6.85
CA ILE A 50 1.01 -3.16 5.89
C ILE A 50 1.99 -2.31 5.11
N GLY A 51 1.92 -2.41 3.80
CA GLY A 51 2.85 -1.70 2.93
C GLY A 51 2.15 -0.90 1.86
N LEU A 52 2.93 -0.07 1.21
CA LEU A 52 2.44 0.80 0.15
C LEU A 52 3.39 0.71 -1.03
N THR A 53 2.85 0.61 -2.23
CA THR A 53 3.66 0.64 -3.42
C THR A 53 2.90 1.31 -4.55
N ARG A 54 3.64 1.95 -5.45
CA ARG A 54 3.06 2.55 -6.62
C ARG A 54 2.57 1.45 -7.56
N LYS A 55 1.38 1.64 -8.12
CA LYS A 55 0.83 0.66 -9.05
C LYS A 55 1.43 0.89 -10.43
N SER A 56 2.55 0.25 -10.68
CA SER A 56 3.30 0.42 -11.92
C SER A 56 2.86 -0.47 -13.07
N LEU A 57 2.03 -1.47 -12.77
CA LEU A 57 1.54 -2.42 -13.76
C LEU A 57 0.03 -2.58 -13.61
N PRO A 58 -0.66 -3.04 -14.66
CA PRO A 58 -2.11 -3.23 -14.58
C PRO A 58 -2.55 -4.25 -13.53
N ASN A 59 -1.75 -5.30 -13.34
CA ASN A 59 -2.12 -6.35 -12.40
C ASN A 59 -1.56 -6.02 -11.02
N ALA A 60 -2.45 -5.64 -10.11
CA ALA A 60 -2.04 -5.23 -8.77
C ALA A 60 -1.34 -6.35 -8.00
N ASN A 61 -1.79 -7.58 -8.16
CA ASN A 61 -1.15 -8.70 -7.46
C ASN A 61 0.30 -8.89 -7.89
N LYS A 62 0.59 -8.69 -9.17
CA LYS A 62 1.95 -8.77 -9.65
C LYS A 62 2.81 -7.66 -9.08
N VAL A 63 2.25 -6.47 -8.95
CA VAL A 63 2.98 -5.35 -8.37
C VAL A 63 3.35 -5.64 -6.92
N VAL A 64 2.41 -6.19 -6.16
CA VAL A 64 2.66 -6.52 -4.76
C VAL A 64 3.72 -7.62 -4.66
N ALA A 65 3.62 -8.65 -5.50
CA ALA A 65 4.59 -9.73 -5.48
C ALA A 65 6.00 -9.24 -5.79
N GLU A 66 6.12 -8.34 -6.75
CA GLU A 66 7.41 -7.77 -7.11
C GLU A 66 7.97 -6.90 -5.98
N ARG A 67 7.12 -6.13 -5.35
CA ARG A 67 7.53 -5.30 -4.22
C ARG A 67 8.00 -6.18 -3.07
N TRP A 68 7.30 -7.28 -2.82
CA TRP A 68 7.67 -8.20 -1.76
C TRP A 68 9.02 -8.85 -2.06
N ARG A 69 9.24 -9.22 -3.30
CA ARG A 69 10.51 -9.77 -3.71
C ARG A 69 11.66 -8.79 -3.42
N LYS A 70 11.42 -7.51 -3.67
CA LYS A 70 12.42 -6.49 -3.37
C LYS A 70 12.68 -6.37 -1.88
N HIS A 71 11.64 -6.45 -1.07
CA HIS A 71 11.83 -6.42 0.39
C HIS A 71 12.70 -7.58 0.84
N LYS A 72 12.45 -8.78 0.32
CA LYS A 72 13.25 -9.93 0.70
C LYS A 72 14.70 -9.76 0.28
N SER A 73 14.92 -9.25 -0.90
CA SER A 73 16.27 -9.01 -1.39
C SER A 73 16.99 -7.98 -0.53
N ARG A 74 16.32 -6.92 -0.16
CA ARG A 74 16.92 -5.90 0.68
C ARG A 74 17.23 -6.40 2.07
N ALA A 75 16.38 -7.27 2.60
CA ALA A 75 16.62 -7.84 3.91
C ALA A 75 17.92 -8.63 3.95
N VAL A 76 18.24 -9.29 2.83
CA VAL A 76 19.50 -10.05 2.74
C VAL A 76 20.69 -9.14 2.52
N ASN A 77 20.54 -8.13 1.68
CA ASN A 77 21.68 -7.34 1.20
C ASN A 77 21.94 -6.05 1.95
N GLU A 78 20.99 -5.60 2.76
CA GLU A 78 21.11 -4.32 3.48
C GLU A 78 20.94 -4.54 4.97
N ASN A 79 21.68 -3.76 5.75
CA ASN A 79 21.61 -3.86 7.21
C ASN A 79 20.65 -2.81 7.77
N ARG A 80 19.42 -2.85 7.35
CA ARG A 80 18.43 -1.93 7.88
C ARG A 80 17.78 -2.52 9.12
N LEU A 81 17.57 -1.67 10.11
CA LEU A 81 16.99 -2.10 11.37
C LEU A 81 15.49 -1.89 11.43
N TRP A 82 14.84 -2.03 10.31
CA TRP A 82 13.38 -1.95 10.25
C TRP A 82 12.79 -3.27 10.75
N ALA A 83 11.66 -3.17 11.43
CA ALA A 83 11.04 -4.35 12.03
C ALA A 83 10.83 -5.48 11.02
N LEU A 84 10.34 -5.15 9.84
CA LEU A 84 10.12 -6.15 8.82
C LEU A 84 11.42 -6.84 8.42
N TYR A 85 12.50 -6.07 8.24
CA TYR A 85 13.76 -6.64 7.76
C TYR A 85 14.43 -7.49 8.84
N ILE A 86 14.31 -7.09 10.08
CA ILE A 86 14.83 -7.91 11.19
C ILE A 86 14.07 -9.24 11.22
N TYR A 87 12.77 -9.19 11.07
CA TYR A 87 11.94 -10.40 11.06
C TYR A 87 12.35 -11.32 9.92
N LEU A 88 12.52 -10.77 8.72
CA LEU A 88 12.89 -11.57 7.57
C LEU A 88 14.24 -12.25 7.76
N LYS A 89 15.20 -11.52 8.29
CA LYS A 89 16.52 -12.10 8.55
C LYS A 89 16.49 -13.18 9.62
N SER A 90 15.59 -13.06 10.57
CA SER A 90 15.50 -13.98 11.70
C SER A 90 14.68 -15.22 11.41
N GLY A 91 14.40 -15.49 10.15
CA GLY A 91 13.67 -16.70 9.79
C GLY A 91 12.48 -16.45 8.87
N GLY A 92 12.06 -15.20 8.74
CA GLY A 92 10.90 -14.87 7.91
C GLY A 92 11.08 -15.20 6.45
N LEU A 93 12.32 -15.21 5.96
CA LEU A 93 12.59 -15.53 4.56
C LEU A 93 12.18 -16.96 4.19
N ALA A 94 12.19 -17.86 5.15
CA ALA A 94 11.83 -19.24 4.92
C ALA A 94 10.37 -19.53 5.16
N MET A 95 9.62 -18.55 5.62
CA MET A 95 8.20 -18.72 5.92
C MET A 95 7.34 -18.55 4.67
N ASN A 96 6.15 -19.12 4.73
CA ASN A 96 5.13 -18.85 3.72
C ASN A 96 4.40 -17.57 4.07
N TRP A 97 4.20 -16.74 3.07
CA TRP A 97 3.53 -15.46 3.25
C TRP A 97 2.32 -15.38 2.34
N THR A 98 1.27 -14.77 2.84
CA THR A 98 0.10 -14.48 2.03
C THR A 98 -0.06 -12.96 1.95
N HIS A 99 -0.67 -12.50 0.86
CA HIS A 99 -0.89 -11.07 0.72
C HIS A 99 -2.35 -10.78 0.42
N GLU A 100 -2.74 -9.59 0.77
CA GLU A 100 -4.09 -9.10 0.49
C GLU A 100 -3.98 -7.65 0.07
N ILE A 101 -4.69 -7.29 -1.00
CA ILE A 101 -4.75 -5.90 -1.42
C ILE A 101 -5.89 -5.23 -0.65
N ILE A 102 -5.53 -4.27 0.18
CA ILE A 102 -6.51 -3.57 1.01
C ILE A 102 -7.22 -2.48 0.24
N ALA A 103 -6.46 -1.69 -0.52
CA ALA A 103 -7.04 -0.56 -1.23
C ALA A 103 -6.12 -0.12 -2.36
N ILE A 104 -6.70 0.50 -3.37
CA ILE A 104 -5.95 1.18 -4.41
C ILE A 104 -6.37 2.63 -4.34
N VAL A 105 -5.42 3.51 -4.05
CA VAL A 105 -5.69 4.91 -3.76
C VAL A 105 -4.96 5.77 -4.78
N ARG A 106 -5.68 6.73 -5.34
CA ARG A 106 -5.08 7.65 -6.26
C ARG A 106 -4.44 8.80 -5.52
N GLY A 107 -3.19 9.12 -5.90
CA GLY A 107 -2.46 10.19 -5.29
C GLY A 107 -1.55 9.73 -4.18
N ARG A 108 -0.30 10.20 -4.23
CA ARG A 108 0.71 9.76 -3.27
C ARG A 108 0.39 10.20 -1.85
N LYS A 109 -0.01 11.45 -1.71
CA LYS A 109 -0.29 12.01 -0.39
C LYS A 109 -1.45 11.31 0.26
N GLU A 110 -2.50 11.09 -0.52
CA GLU A 110 -3.68 10.41 -0.02
C GLU A 110 -3.39 8.97 0.35
N ALA A 111 -2.56 8.32 -0.45
CA ALA A 111 -2.20 6.93 -0.19
C ALA A 111 -1.39 6.79 1.10
N TYR A 112 -0.43 7.69 1.33
CA TYR A 112 0.35 7.65 2.55
C TYR A 112 -0.52 7.94 3.78
N ALA A 113 -1.46 8.86 3.65
CA ALA A 113 -2.37 9.15 4.75
C ALA A 113 -3.23 7.94 5.08
N TYR A 114 -3.72 7.27 4.06
CA TYR A 114 -4.54 6.09 4.23
C TYR A 114 -3.75 4.97 4.91
N GLU A 115 -2.54 4.74 4.43
CA GLU A 115 -1.68 3.71 5.01
C GLU A 115 -1.43 3.99 6.49
N ARG A 116 -1.15 5.24 6.80
CA ARG A 116 -0.86 5.65 8.18
C ARG A 116 -2.03 5.35 9.11
N GLU A 117 -3.25 5.62 8.62
CA GLU A 117 -4.43 5.35 9.42
C GLU A 117 -4.63 3.85 9.62
N LEU A 118 -4.35 3.06 8.61
CA LEU A 118 -4.48 1.61 8.73
C LEU A 118 -3.46 1.04 9.70
N VAL A 119 -2.24 1.56 9.68
CA VAL A 119 -1.20 1.11 10.60
C VAL A 119 -1.60 1.44 12.04
N LYS A 120 -2.17 2.62 12.26
CA LYS A 120 -2.65 2.98 13.59
C LYS A 120 -3.78 2.08 14.05
N LEU A 121 -4.68 1.77 13.13
CA LEU A 121 -5.88 1.00 13.48
C LEU A 121 -5.55 -0.46 13.77
N PHE A 122 -4.74 -1.07 12.93
CA PHE A 122 -4.47 -2.50 13.03
C PHE A 122 -3.20 -2.85 13.79
N GLU A 123 -2.32 -1.89 13.96
CA GLU A 123 -1.06 -2.08 14.69
C GLU A 123 -0.32 -3.35 14.27
N PRO A 124 0.03 -3.47 12.97
CA PRO A 124 0.71 -4.67 12.49
C PRO A 124 2.06 -4.83 13.18
N GLU A 125 2.40 -6.06 13.48
CA GLU A 125 3.61 -6.37 14.25
C GLU A 125 4.89 -5.95 13.54
N LEU A 126 4.88 -6.01 12.21
CA LEU A 126 6.09 -5.80 11.44
C LEU A 126 6.26 -4.39 10.89
N ASN A 127 5.35 -3.50 11.21
CA ASN A 127 5.50 -2.10 10.87
C ASN A 127 6.21 -1.38 12.00
N ASP A 128 7.13 -0.48 11.63
CA ASP A 128 7.78 0.33 12.62
C ASP A 128 6.78 1.32 13.19
N GLN A 129 6.94 1.62 14.45
CA GLN A 129 6.08 2.58 15.11
C GLN A 129 6.46 3.98 14.69
N TYR A 130 5.47 4.77 14.33
CA TYR A 130 5.68 6.17 14.04
C TYR A 130 5.19 6.98 15.23
N LEU A 131 6.06 7.72 15.77
CA LEU A 131 5.74 8.45 16.99
C LEU A 131 5.41 9.90 16.71
#